data_9c9571f8bb0ee104035eefff9140300a
#
_entry.id   9c9571f8bb0ee104035eefff9140300a
#
_cell.length_a   1.000
_cell.length_b   1.000
_cell.length_c   1.000
_cell.angle_alpha   90.00
_cell.angle_beta   90.00
_cell.angle_gamma   90.00
#
_symmetry.space_group_name_H-M   'P 1'
#
loop_
_entity.id
_entity.type
_entity.pdbx_description
1 polymer ?
#
loop_
_entity_poly.entity_id
_entity_poly.type
_entity_poly.pdbx_seq_one_letter_code
_entity_poly.pdbx_strand_id
1 'polypeptide(L)'
;KSNCLQKEHQSKNDPSSRIVKAADITSIIPQIKELYDNIVHNIINPFYNFKIRDSEMPQLLVYEPGGHYKAHYDAVAKWKNPDGTIIWKKSVDRDISTVLFLNDDFEGGDFVFPDLRVRIRPEPGLLIAFPSTQFYAHMVEPVISGTRYAMVNWMTVQGYKTKAEVDKEIEDKYGIKVY
;
A
#
# COMPACT_ATOMS: atom_id res chain seq x y z
N LYS A 1 -34.65 -3.52 -1.62
CA LYS A 1 -33.69 -3.88 -2.71
C LYS A 1 -32.89 -2.66 -3.04
N SER A 2 -31.76 -2.44 -2.39
CA SER A 2 -30.79 -1.39 -2.71
C SER A 2 -29.53 -2.08 -3.19
N ASN A 3 -29.28 -1.99 -4.50
CA ASN A 3 -28.03 -2.40 -5.12
C ASN A 3 -26.90 -1.48 -4.64
N CYS A 4 -26.09 -1.96 -3.72
CA CYS A 4 -24.80 -1.35 -3.43
C CYS A 4 -23.83 -1.80 -4.51
N LEU A 5 -23.66 -0.98 -5.55
CA LEU A 5 -22.66 -1.18 -6.58
C LEU A 5 -21.28 -0.94 -5.94
N GLN A 6 -20.60 -2.01 -5.59
CA GLN A 6 -19.16 -2.00 -5.37
C GLN A 6 -18.49 -1.55 -6.67
N LYS A 7 -17.97 -0.33 -6.70
CA LYS A 7 -17.00 0.04 -7.72
C LYS A 7 -15.72 -0.71 -7.41
N GLU A 8 -15.56 -1.86 -8.05
CA GLU A 8 -14.27 -2.53 -8.17
C GLU A 8 -13.30 -1.55 -8.84
N HIS A 9 -12.34 -1.03 -8.09
CA HIS A 9 -11.12 -0.52 -8.65
C HIS A 9 -10.34 -1.73 -9.21
N GLN A 10 -10.75 -2.19 -10.38
CA GLN A 10 -9.92 -3.06 -11.21
C GLN A 10 -8.70 -2.25 -11.67
N SER A 11 -7.65 -2.22 -10.85
CA SER A 11 -6.33 -2.06 -11.43
C SER A 11 -6.19 -3.22 -12.41
N LYS A 12 -5.95 -2.94 -13.69
CA LYS A 12 -5.72 -3.97 -14.72
C LYS A 12 -4.70 -4.94 -14.16
N ASN A 13 -5.15 -6.14 -13.78
CA ASN A 13 -4.28 -7.21 -13.33
C ASN A 13 -3.48 -7.67 -14.55
N ASP A 14 -2.33 -7.04 -14.76
CA ASP A 14 -1.30 -7.58 -15.62
C ASP A 14 -0.63 -8.73 -14.86
N PRO A 15 -0.86 -10.01 -15.23
CA PRO A 15 -0.26 -11.14 -14.55
C PRO A 15 1.27 -11.09 -14.57
N SER A 16 1.86 -10.29 -15.47
CA SER A 16 3.30 -10.06 -15.48
C SER A 16 3.75 -9.15 -14.34
N SER A 17 2.87 -8.35 -13.75
CA SER A 17 3.20 -7.41 -12.67
C SER A 17 2.83 -7.93 -11.30
N ARG A 18 1.68 -8.61 -11.16
CA ARG A 18 1.26 -9.21 -9.90
C ARG A 18 0.31 -10.39 -10.09
N ILE A 19 0.46 -11.39 -9.22
CA ILE A 19 -0.47 -12.51 -9.05
C ILE A 19 -0.80 -12.57 -7.56
N VAL A 20 -1.96 -12.05 -7.18
CA VAL A 20 -2.44 -11.98 -5.79
C VAL A 20 -3.96 -11.90 -5.79
N LYS A 21 -4.60 -12.50 -4.79
CA LYS A 21 -6.04 -12.41 -4.55
C LYS A 21 -6.29 -11.56 -3.31
N ALA A 22 -7.35 -10.76 -3.31
CA ALA A 22 -7.87 -10.16 -2.10
C ALA A 22 -8.99 -11.08 -1.55
N ALA A 23 -8.87 -11.46 -0.28
CA ALA A 23 -9.91 -12.25 0.36
C ALA A 23 -11.05 -11.37 0.88
N ASP A 24 -12.25 -11.92 0.92
CA ASP A 24 -13.39 -11.27 1.57
C ASP A 24 -13.21 -11.33 3.10
N ILE A 25 -13.18 -10.17 3.73
CA ILE A 25 -13.05 -9.99 5.18
C ILE A 25 -14.29 -9.37 5.81
N THR A 26 -15.39 -9.31 5.08
CA THR A 26 -16.63 -8.60 5.48
C THR A 26 -17.11 -9.02 6.87
N SER A 27 -17.04 -10.32 7.17
CA SER A 27 -17.52 -10.87 8.46
C SER A 27 -16.66 -10.50 9.67
N ILE A 28 -15.42 -10.06 9.46
CA ILE A 28 -14.44 -9.75 10.52
C ILE A 28 -13.96 -8.29 10.48
N ILE A 29 -14.63 -7.43 9.69
CA ILE A 29 -14.31 -5.99 9.61
C ILE A 29 -14.21 -5.32 10.99
N PRO A 30 -15.15 -5.54 11.93
CA PRO A 30 -15.06 -4.88 13.24
C PRO A 30 -13.77 -5.22 14.00
N GLN A 31 -13.37 -6.50 13.99
CA GLN A 31 -12.17 -6.99 14.67
C GLN A 31 -10.89 -6.44 14.01
N ILE A 32 -10.88 -6.39 12.67
CA ILE A 32 -9.76 -5.84 11.91
C ILE A 32 -9.63 -4.33 12.16
N LYS A 33 -10.74 -3.62 12.19
CA LYS A 33 -10.74 -2.20 12.49
C LYS A 33 -10.19 -1.93 13.88
N GLU A 34 -10.65 -2.64 14.90
CA GLU A 34 -10.13 -2.54 16.26
C GLU A 34 -8.62 -2.82 16.33
N LEU A 35 -8.15 -3.87 15.62
CA LEU A 35 -6.73 -4.18 15.53
C LEU A 35 -5.93 -3.00 14.93
N TYR A 36 -6.39 -2.43 13.82
CA TYR A 36 -5.69 -1.33 13.17
C TYR A 36 -5.78 -0.01 13.95
N ASP A 37 -6.89 0.25 14.64
CA ASP A 37 -7.01 1.39 15.56
C ASP A 37 -5.97 1.27 16.68
N ASN A 38 -5.77 0.07 17.24
CA ASN A 38 -4.72 -0.20 18.22
C ASN A 38 -3.31 -0.03 17.64
N ILE A 39 -3.03 -0.56 16.45
CA ILE A 39 -1.74 -0.40 15.74
C ILE A 39 -1.45 1.09 15.53
N VAL A 40 -2.40 1.84 15.02
CA VAL A 40 -2.25 3.28 14.76
C VAL A 40 -1.97 4.04 16.04
N HIS A 41 -2.78 3.80 17.08
CA HIS A 41 -2.69 4.57 18.31
C HIS A 41 -1.44 4.25 19.13
N ASN A 42 -1.10 2.97 19.26
CA ASN A 42 -0.07 2.51 20.18
C ASN A 42 1.29 2.27 19.52
N ILE A 43 1.36 2.17 18.19
CA ILE A 43 2.60 1.86 17.47
C ILE A 43 2.95 2.97 16.48
N ILE A 44 2.09 3.24 15.48
CA ILE A 44 2.42 4.12 14.36
C ILE A 44 2.57 5.57 14.81
N ASN A 45 1.56 6.12 15.48
CA ASN A 45 1.59 7.50 15.94
C ASN A 45 2.77 7.81 16.89
N PRO A 46 3.03 6.98 17.92
CA PRO A 46 4.18 7.21 18.80
C PRO A 46 5.53 7.06 18.10
N PHE A 47 5.68 6.03 17.22
CA PHE A 47 6.94 5.78 16.54
C PHE A 47 7.35 6.90 15.59
N TYR A 48 6.42 7.39 14.78
CA TYR A 48 6.69 8.45 13.80
C TYR A 48 6.50 9.87 14.35
N ASN A 49 5.98 10.02 15.56
CA ASN A 49 5.65 11.31 16.17
C ASN A 49 4.73 12.20 15.32
N PHE A 50 3.69 11.60 14.71
CA PHE A 50 2.65 12.31 13.96
C PHE A 50 1.26 11.71 14.27
N LYS A 51 0.23 12.28 13.71
CA LYS A 51 -1.15 11.76 13.82
C LYS A 51 -1.64 11.25 12.48
N ILE A 52 -2.14 10.03 12.47
CA ILE A 52 -2.91 9.53 11.33
C ILE A 52 -4.23 10.33 11.25
N ARG A 53 -4.54 10.83 10.04
CA ARG A 53 -5.78 11.54 9.73
C ARG A 53 -6.87 10.57 9.33
N ASP A 54 -6.54 9.62 8.47
CA ASP A 54 -7.47 8.63 7.90
C ASP A 54 -6.73 7.34 7.53
N SER A 55 -7.46 6.25 7.45
CA SER A 55 -6.95 4.91 7.13
C SER A 55 -7.87 4.24 6.12
N GLU A 56 -7.32 3.70 5.04
CA GLU A 56 -8.09 2.86 4.12
C GLU A 56 -8.57 1.59 4.85
N MET A 57 -9.59 0.93 4.30
CA MET A 57 -9.96 -0.40 4.78
C MET A 57 -8.81 -1.38 4.52
N PRO A 58 -8.32 -2.10 5.52
CA PRO A 58 -7.29 -3.11 5.32
C PRO A 58 -7.70 -4.17 4.31
N GLN A 59 -6.73 -4.69 3.56
CA GLN A 59 -6.93 -5.74 2.58
C GLN A 59 -6.17 -7.00 3.00
N LEU A 60 -6.86 -8.14 3.05
CA LEU A 60 -6.22 -9.44 3.22
C LEU A 60 -5.78 -9.97 1.86
N LEU A 61 -4.48 -10.03 1.65
CA LEU A 61 -3.84 -10.51 0.43
C LEU A 61 -3.42 -11.98 0.58
N VAL A 62 -3.77 -12.77 -0.43
CA VAL A 62 -3.50 -14.20 -0.50
C VAL A 62 -2.63 -14.49 -1.71
N TYR A 63 -1.44 -15.01 -1.47
CA TYR A 63 -0.48 -15.41 -2.49
C TYR A 63 -0.35 -16.94 -2.47
N GLU A 64 -0.92 -17.58 -3.48
CA GLU A 64 -0.75 -19.03 -3.75
C GLU A 64 0.59 -19.28 -4.47
N PRO A 65 1.02 -20.54 -4.69
CA PRO A 65 2.23 -20.82 -5.46
C PRO A 65 2.27 -20.11 -6.81
N GLY A 66 3.38 -19.43 -7.09
CA GLY A 66 3.55 -18.50 -8.21
C GLY A 66 3.07 -17.08 -7.92
N GLY A 67 2.34 -16.86 -6.84
CA GLY A 67 1.87 -15.53 -6.40
C GLY A 67 3.04 -14.61 -6.10
N HIS A 68 2.98 -13.39 -6.63
CA HIS A 68 4.03 -12.38 -6.49
C HIS A 68 3.50 -10.98 -6.71
N TYR A 69 4.31 -9.97 -6.37
CA TYR A 69 4.09 -8.59 -6.77
C TYR A 69 5.44 -7.95 -7.11
N LYS A 70 5.61 -7.52 -8.36
CA LYS A 70 6.83 -6.84 -8.81
C LYS A 70 7.05 -5.52 -8.07
N ALA A 71 8.26 -5.01 -8.14
CA ALA A 71 8.63 -3.75 -7.52
C ALA A 71 7.69 -2.62 -7.95
N HIS A 72 7.10 -1.95 -6.97
CA HIS A 72 6.13 -0.87 -7.16
C HIS A 72 6.20 0.14 -6.00
N TYR A 73 5.50 1.24 -6.18
CA TYR A 73 5.28 2.27 -5.17
C TYR A 73 3.80 2.36 -4.86
N ASP A 74 3.44 2.58 -3.60
CA ASP A 74 2.04 2.58 -3.17
C ASP A 74 1.28 3.88 -3.46
N ALA A 75 1.99 5.01 -3.52
CA ALA A 75 1.32 6.32 -3.55
C ALA A 75 1.87 7.31 -4.57
N VAL A 76 2.97 7.01 -5.24
CA VAL A 76 3.63 7.97 -6.11
C VAL A 76 3.88 7.41 -7.50
N ALA A 77 3.87 8.30 -8.50
CA ALA A 77 4.22 7.99 -9.88
C ALA A 77 5.10 9.11 -10.45
N LYS A 78 5.89 8.78 -11.48
CA LYS A 78 6.63 9.78 -12.24
C LYS A 78 5.66 10.63 -13.05
N TRP A 79 5.82 11.93 -12.96
CA TRP A 79 5.06 12.92 -13.71
C TRP A 79 6.02 13.81 -14.48
N LYS A 80 5.74 14.04 -15.78
CA LYS A 80 6.50 14.96 -16.62
C LYS A 80 5.76 16.29 -16.71
N ASN A 81 6.39 17.34 -16.21
CA ASN A 81 5.87 18.70 -16.28
C ASN A 81 5.95 19.26 -17.72
N PRO A 82 5.18 20.31 -18.06
CA PRO A 82 5.23 20.97 -19.38
C PRO A 82 6.62 21.51 -19.76
N ASP A 83 7.43 21.91 -18.78
CA ASP A 83 8.81 22.36 -18.97
C ASP A 83 9.82 21.21 -19.21
N GLY A 84 9.32 19.96 -19.26
CA GLY A 84 10.12 18.76 -19.47
C GLY A 84 10.72 18.15 -18.21
N THR A 85 10.64 18.82 -17.06
CA THR A 85 11.13 18.26 -15.78
C THR A 85 10.30 17.05 -15.35
N ILE A 86 10.95 16.05 -14.75
CA ILE A 86 10.29 14.86 -14.21
C ILE A 86 10.33 14.95 -12.69
N ILE A 87 9.17 14.83 -12.08
CA ILE A 87 8.99 14.79 -10.63
C ILE A 87 8.30 13.50 -10.19
N TRP A 88 8.45 13.15 -8.91
CA TRP A 88 7.57 12.19 -8.29
C TRP A 88 6.34 12.92 -7.76
N LYS A 89 5.16 12.48 -8.19
CA LYS A 89 3.89 13.08 -7.84
C LYS A 89 3.05 12.07 -7.06
N LYS A 90 2.34 12.55 -6.04
CA LYS A 90 1.34 11.76 -5.33
C LYS A 90 0.22 11.36 -6.31
N SER A 91 -0.03 10.07 -6.46
CA SER A 91 -1.05 9.49 -7.34
C SER A 91 -2.32 9.08 -6.58
N VAL A 92 -2.18 8.83 -5.28
CA VAL A 92 -3.26 8.51 -4.36
C VAL A 92 -2.91 9.03 -2.96
N ASP A 93 -3.92 9.29 -2.11
CA ASP A 93 -3.73 9.80 -0.76
C ASP A 93 -3.32 8.68 0.20
N ARG A 94 -2.02 8.38 0.18
CA ARG A 94 -1.34 7.44 1.08
C ARG A 94 -0.02 8.05 1.50
N ASP A 95 0.23 8.08 2.79
CA ASP A 95 1.46 8.63 3.37
C ASP A 95 2.28 7.55 4.06
N ILE A 96 1.60 6.58 4.69
CA ILE A 96 2.20 5.41 5.34
C ILE A 96 1.56 4.14 4.80
N SER A 97 2.39 3.18 4.46
CA SER A 97 2.02 1.80 4.12
C SER A 97 2.35 0.88 5.28
N THR A 98 1.49 -0.08 5.53
CA THR A 98 1.75 -1.15 6.50
C THR A 98 1.50 -2.51 5.89
N VAL A 99 2.30 -3.49 6.30
CA VAL A 99 2.11 -4.91 5.98
C VAL A 99 2.23 -5.71 7.27
N LEU A 100 1.17 -6.39 7.65
CA LEU A 100 1.12 -7.33 8.75
C LEU A 100 1.14 -8.75 8.18
N PHE A 101 2.19 -9.52 8.50
CA PHE A 101 2.30 -10.92 8.08
C PHE A 101 1.50 -11.82 9.01
N LEU A 102 0.79 -12.79 8.45
CA LEU A 102 -0.14 -13.61 9.20
C LEU A 102 0.33 -15.06 9.37
N ASN A 103 1.26 -15.52 8.53
CA ASN A 103 1.80 -16.88 8.58
C ASN A 103 3.22 -16.94 8.01
N ASP A 104 3.88 -18.08 8.21
CA ASP A 104 5.23 -18.39 7.72
C ASP A 104 5.34 -19.83 7.16
N ASP A 105 4.23 -20.58 7.10
CA ASP A 105 4.14 -21.97 6.62
C ASP A 105 4.08 -22.06 5.08
N PHE A 106 5.01 -21.34 4.42
CA PHE A 106 5.20 -21.33 2.97
C PHE A 106 6.69 -21.15 2.62
N GLU A 107 7.06 -21.42 1.37
CA GLU A 107 8.40 -21.17 0.83
C GLU A 107 8.39 -20.04 -0.19
N GLY A 108 9.48 -19.29 -0.28
CA GLY A 108 9.57 -18.06 -1.08
C GLY A 108 8.77 -16.92 -0.46
N GLY A 109 8.22 -16.03 -1.27
CA GLY A 109 7.30 -14.98 -0.83
C GLY A 109 7.91 -13.93 0.10
N ASP A 110 9.24 -13.76 0.09
CA ASP A 110 9.90 -12.72 0.88
C ASP A 110 9.42 -11.32 0.46
N PHE A 111 9.36 -10.41 1.43
CA PHE A 111 9.09 -9.00 1.18
C PHE A 111 10.42 -8.26 1.01
N VAL A 112 10.59 -7.54 -0.09
CA VAL A 112 11.89 -6.96 -0.44
C VAL A 112 11.74 -5.48 -0.77
N PHE A 113 12.63 -4.66 -0.21
CA PHE A 113 12.91 -3.30 -0.65
C PHE A 113 14.19 -3.30 -1.51
N PRO A 114 14.09 -3.40 -2.84
CA PRO A 114 15.26 -3.62 -3.69
C PRO A 114 16.26 -2.45 -3.63
N ASP A 115 15.79 -1.22 -3.62
CA ASP A 115 16.65 -0.02 -3.58
C ASP A 115 17.36 0.14 -2.24
N LEU A 116 16.76 -0.35 -1.15
CA LEU A 116 17.35 -0.35 0.19
C LEU A 116 18.19 -1.61 0.46
N ARG A 117 18.14 -2.60 -0.43
CA ARG A 117 18.77 -3.92 -0.26
C ARG A 117 18.33 -4.63 1.02
N VAL A 118 17.07 -4.45 1.42
CA VAL A 118 16.47 -5.07 2.60
C VAL A 118 15.52 -6.17 2.14
N ARG A 119 15.71 -7.35 2.72
CA ARG A 119 14.86 -8.53 2.54
C ARG A 119 14.29 -8.92 3.89
N ILE A 120 12.99 -9.13 3.95
CA ILE A 120 12.24 -9.49 5.15
C ILE A 120 11.55 -10.82 4.90
N ARG A 121 11.92 -11.84 5.68
CA ARG A 121 11.18 -13.09 5.74
C ARG A 121 9.91 -12.84 6.55
N PRO A 122 8.71 -13.14 6.02
CA PRO A 122 7.48 -13.06 6.79
C PRO A 122 7.49 -13.95 8.03
N GLU A 123 7.00 -13.40 9.13
CA GLU A 123 6.76 -14.11 10.40
C GLU A 123 5.36 -13.72 10.92
N PRO A 124 4.59 -14.66 11.50
CA PRO A 124 3.26 -14.35 12.04
C PRO A 124 3.33 -13.23 13.08
N GLY A 125 2.55 -12.16 12.87
CA GLY A 125 2.50 -10.99 13.76
C GLY A 125 3.57 -9.94 13.50
N LEU A 126 4.53 -10.17 12.60
CA LEU A 126 5.48 -9.14 12.19
C LEU A 126 4.74 -8.05 11.41
N LEU A 127 4.80 -6.83 11.92
CA LEU A 127 4.29 -5.62 11.28
C LEU A 127 5.46 -4.82 10.72
N ILE A 128 5.42 -4.48 9.45
CA ILE A 128 6.28 -3.46 8.86
C ILE A 128 5.46 -2.23 8.51
N ALA A 129 6.05 -1.05 8.73
CA ALA A 129 5.46 0.24 8.38
C ALA A 129 6.52 1.12 7.73
N PHE A 130 6.16 1.80 6.65
CA PHE A 130 7.10 2.63 5.89
C PHE A 130 6.37 3.77 5.17
N PRO A 131 7.07 4.90 4.89
CA PRO A 131 6.50 5.98 4.09
C PRO A 131 6.16 5.53 2.67
N SER A 132 4.96 5.89 2.18
CA SER A 132 4.49 5.55 0.83
C SER A 132 5.11 6.47 -0.25
N THR A 133 6.44 6.64 -0.20
CA THR A 133 7.19 7.54 -1.09
C THR A 133 8.04 6.78 -2.11
N GLN A 134 8.68 7.52 -3.03
CA GLN A 134 9.55 6.96 -4.07
C GLN A 134 10.84 6.28 -3.53
N PHE A 135 11.14 6.41 -2.25
CA PHE A 135 12.31 5.78 -1.64
C PHE A 135 12.04 4.36 -1.13
N TYR A 136 10.77 3.95 -1.14
CA TYR A 136 10.31 2.67 -0.61
C TYR A 136 9.63 1.82 -1.69
N ALA A 137 10.32 1.69 -2.86
CA ALA A 137 9.95 0.64 -3.81
C ALA A 137 10.01 -0.71 -3.12
N HIS A 138 8.96 -1.51 -3.25
CA HIS A 138 8.91 -2.82 -2.61
C HIS A 138 8.25 -3.86 -3.50
N MET A 139 8.54 -5.12 -3.21
CA MET A 139 8.05 -6.26 -3.96
C MET A 139 7.78 -7.45 -3.06
N VAL A 140 6.98 -8.38 -3.55
CA VAL A 140 6.82 -9.72 -2.98
C VAL A 140 7.40 -10.72 -3.98
N GLU A 141 8.40 -11.47 -3.57
CA GLU A 141 8.97 -12.53 -4.39
C GLU A 141 7.97 -13.66 -4.62
N PRO A 142 8.14 -14.46 -5.67
CA PRO A 142 7.24 -15.57 -5.93
C PRO A 142 7.17 -16.54 -4.74
N VAL A 143 5.95 -16.90 -4.34
CA VAL A 143 5.70 -18.02 -3.43
C VAL A 143 6.02 -19.32 -4.19
N ILE A 144 6.84 -20.18 -3.61
CA ILE A 144 7.26 -21.46 -4.21
C ILE A 144 6.27 -22.57 -3.82
N SER A 145 5.96 -22.68 -2.54
CA SER A 145 5.02 -23.66 -2.02
C SER A 145 4.25 -23.09 -0.80
N GLY A 146 3.11 -23.67 -0.46
CA GLY A 146 2.23 -23.16 0.58
C GLY A 146 1.42 -21.93 0.12
N THR A 147 0.82 -21.21 1.08
CA THR A 147 0.03 -20.00 0.81
C THR A 147 0.44 -18.90 1.78
N ARG A 148 0.84 -17.75 1.27
CA ARG A 148 1.23 -16.59 2.06
C ARG A 148 0.03 -15.68 2.27
N TYR A 149 -0.22 -15.32 3.53
CA TYR A 149 -1.25 -14.37 3.94
C TYR A 149 -0.62 -13.10 4.51
N ALA A 150 -1.06 -11.95 4.03
CA ALA A 150 -0.64 -10.66 4.59
C ALA A 150 -1.79 -9.67 4.57
N MET A 151 -1.89 -8.88 5.61
CA MET A 151 -2.84 -7.78 5.66
C MET A 151 -2.10 -6.48 5.38
N VAL A 152 -2.59 -5.71 4.39
CA VAL A 152 -2.02 -4.42 4.01
C VAL A 152 -3.01 -3.31 4.32
N ASN A 153 -2.47 -2.17 4.70
CA ASN A 153 -3.26 -0.97 4.97
C ASN A 153 -2.45 0.28 4.60
N TRP A 154 -3.17 1.31 4.18
CA TRP A 154 -2.59 2.61 3.85
C TRP A 154 -3.28 3.72 4.65
N MET A 155 -2.47 4.69 5.08
CA MET A 155 -2.89 5.74 5.98
C MET A 155 -2.46 7.10 5.45
N THR A 156 -3.23 8.14 5.79
CA THR A 156 -2.88 9.54 5.55
C THR A 156 -2.50 10.23 6.86
N VAL A 157 -1.53 11.14 6.79
CA VAL A 157 -0.98 11.86 7.95
C VAL A 157 -1.60 13.26 8.01
N GLN A 158 -1.94 13.71 9.21
CA GLN A 158 -2.43 15.05 9.44
C GLN A 158 -1.36 16.09 9.09
N GLY A 159 -1.72 17.08 8.26
CA GLY A 159 -0.82 18.15 7.84
C GLY A 159 0.02 17.82 6.59
N TYR A 160 -0.04 16.59 6.08
CA TYR A 160 0.57 16.27 4.79
C TYR A 160 -0.36 16.65 3.64
N LYS A 161 0.25 17.11 2.52
CA LYS A 161 -0.51 17.47 1.32
C LYS A 161 -1.25 16.28 0.74
N THR A 162 -2.50 16.50 0.38
CA THR A 162 -3.29 15.54 -0.39
C THR A 162 -2.86 15.52 -1.85
N LYS A 163 -3.27 14.48 -2.58
CA LYS A 163 -3.11 14.43 -4.04
C LYS A 163 -3.72 15.66 -4.71
N ALA A 164 -4.92 16.06 -4.30
CA ALA A 164 -5.61 17.21 -4.87
C ALA A 164 -4.84 18.53 -4.66
N GLU A 165 -4.22 18.73 -3.50
CA GLU A 165 -3.38 19.90 -3.23
C GLU A 165 -2.10 19.89 -4.07
N VAL A 166 -1.46 18.73 -4.24
CA VAL A 166 -0.29 18.57 -5.12
C VAL A 166 -0.66 18.82 -6.58
N ASP A 167 -1.78 18.26 -7.04
CA ASP A 167 -2.27 18.50 -8.41
C ASP A 167 -2.57 19.98 -8.66
N LYS A 168 -3.24 20.63 -7.70
CA LYS A 168 -3.52 22.06 -7.79
C LYS A 168 -2.27 22.92 -7.87
N GLU A 169 -1.23 22.62 -7.11
CA GLU A 169 0.05 23.36 -7.19
C GLU A 169 0.68 23.26 -8.60
N ILE A 170 0.59 22.09 -9.23
CA ILE A 170 1.07 21.88 -10.61
C ILE A 170 0.18 22.66 -11.59
N GLU A 171 -1.14 22.58 -11.44
CA GLU A 171 -2.10 23.31 -12.27
C GLU A 171 -1.86 24.84 -12.19
N ASP A 172 -1.73 25.35 -10.98
CA ASP A 172 -1.50 26.79 -10.73
C ASP A 172 -0.14 27.26 -11.30
N LYS A 173 0.89 26.43 -11.18
CA LYS A 173 2.23 26.75 -11.69
C LYS A 173 2.32 26.77 -13.22
N TYR A 174 1.67 25.83 -13.89
CA TYR A 174 1.83 25.63 -15.33
C TYR A 174 0.59 26.01 -16.16
N GLY A 175 -0.52 26.41 -15.54
CA GLY A 175 -1.76 26.78 -16.25
C GLY A 175 -2.42 25.61 -16.98
N ILE A 176 -2.29 24.38 -16.47
CA ILE A 176 -2.78 23.14 -17.07
C ILE A 176 -3.83 22.48 -16.18
N LYS A 177 -4.49 21.43 -16.68
CA LYS A 177 -5.29 20.49 -15.88
C LYS A 177 -4.52 19.21 -15.65
N VAL A 178 -4.53 18.71 -14.41
CA VAL A 178 -3.96 17.42 -14.00
C VAL A 178 -5.10 16.44 -13.72
N TYR A 179 -5.09 15.27 -14.34
CA TYR A 179 -6.14 14.25 -14.22
C TYR A 179 -5.62 12.99 -13.49
#